data_1d2087beb3b095b513818b9aa705e180
#
_entry.id   1d2087beb3b095b513818b9aa705e180
#
_cell.length_a   1.000
_cell.length_b   1.000
_cell.length_c   1.000
_cell.angle_alpha   90.00
_cell.angle_beta   90.00
_cell.angle_gamma   90.00
#
_symmetry.space_group_name_H-M   'P 1'
#
loop_
_entity.id
_entity.type
_entity.pdbx_description
1 polymer ?
#
loop_
_entity_poly.entity_id
_entity_poly.type
_entity_poly.pdbx_seq_one_letter_code
_entity_poly.pdbx_strand_id
1 'polypeptide(L)'
;MRPTGKLHIGHYFGALQNWVRLQNDPAYECFYFVADWHALTSDYADTSAVAQNTIEIVTDYLAAGLDPEKSVIFQQSLVPEHAELHLLLGMVTPLGWLERVPTYKEAFENVTNKDLHTYGFLGYPCLQTADIVMYSEPGTPLFVPVGEDQVSHVELSREIVRRFDVIYRPLFNDIKLAGLNERQLKLILPVALNLPELATVSRQERHQAQLRMLRDQMVRDGRQNYLEKVPQELRGVFETDEVLTEPSVMLTKTPRIPGLDGRKMSKSYGNAITLSESDDDIRKKTKVMVTDPARKRRTDPGNPDVCPVYDWHKLFSSPETLAWAAEGCRSAGIGCIECKAKMADHLIEWIAPVRERRVRYEKNPARVLEVIDAGSKRAREVAKVTMDRVREAVFGWRKKRKEV
;
A
#
# COMPACT_ATOMS: atom_id res chain seq x y z
N MET A 1 6.55 2.03 -4.22
CA MET A 1 7.12 3.19 -3.45
C MET A 1 7.18 4.43 -4.31
N ARG A 2 7.08 5.66 -3.73
CA ARG A 2 7.18 6.92 -4.49
C ARG A 2 8.63 7.18 -4.95
N PRO A 3 8.86 7.67 -6.19
CA PRO A 3 10.21 7.91 -6.74
C PRO A 3 10.86 9.17 -6.18
N THR A 4 11.30 9.09 -4.94
CA THR A 4 11.96 10.19 -4.21
C THR A 4 13.49 10.02 -4.11
N GLY A 5 14.09 9.25 -5.00
CA GLY A 5 15.54 8.96 -5.07
C GLY A 5 15.93 7.67 -4.33
N LYS A 6 17.22 7.44 -4.20
CA LYS A 6 17.82 6.21 -3.63
C LYS A 6 17.19 5.79 -2.31
N LEU A 7 17.02 4.49 -2.10
CA LEU A 7 16.45 3.94 -0.88
C LEU A 7 17.51 3.91 0.26
N HIS A 8 17.05 3.96 1.48
CA HIS A 8 17.88 3.87 2.67
C HIS A 8 17.58 2.61 3.48
N ILE A 9 18.42 2.29 4.46
CA ILE A 9 18.29 1.07 5.28
C ILE A 9 16.94 0.97 5.97
N GLY A 10 16.29 2.09 6.30
CA GLY A 10 14.92 2.10 6.83
C GLY A 10 13.88 1.57 5.84
N HIS A 11 14.04 1.81 4.53
CA HIS A 11 13.18 1.21 3.51
C HIS A 11 13.44 -0.29 3.34
N TYR A 12 14.71 -0.71 3.50
CA TYR A 12 15.05 -2.12 3.43
C TYR A 12 14.30 -2.93 4.49
N PHE A 13 14.47 -2.57 5.76
CA PHE A 13 13.83 -3.29 6.85
C PHE A 13 12.32 -3.00 6.95
N GLY A 14 11.89 -1.80 6.54
CA GLY A 14 10.49 -1.41 6.57
C GLY A 14 9.62 -2.09 5.50
N ALA A 15 10.23 -2.49 4.38
CA ALA A 15 9.49 -3.07 3.27
C ALA A 15 10.26 -4.13 2.50
N LEU A 16 11.46 -3.83 1.94
CA LEU A 16 12.11 -4.69 0.96
C LEU A 16 12.43 -6.09 1.51
N GLN A 17 12.88 -6.20 2.75
CA GLN A 17 13.18 -7.48 3.39
C GLN A 17 11.93 -8.39 3.41
N ASN A 18 10.77 -7.83 3.76
CA ASN A 18 9.52 -8.57 3.75
C ASN A 18 9.06 -8.90 2.33
N TRP A 19 9.24 -7.99 1.37
CA TRP A 19 8.90 -8.23 -0.03
C TRP A 19 9.74 -9.37 -0.63
N VAL A 20 11.04 -9.39 -0.35
CA VAL A 20 11.93 -10.50 -0.74
C VAL A 20 11.49 -11.82 -0.11
N ARG A 21 11.02 -11.81 1.13
CA ARG A 21 10.46 -12.99 1.79
C ARG A 21 9.19 -13.47 1.09
N LEU A 22 8.24 -12.55 0.83
CA LEU A 22 6.96 -12.87 0.21
C LEU A 22 7.12 -13.42 -1.21
N GLN A 23 7.98 -12.83 -2.04
CA GLN A 23 8.20 -13.33 -3.40
C GLN A 23 8.79 -14.75 -3.45
N ASN A 24 9.43 -15.20 -2.37
CA ASN A 24 10.00 -16.55 -2.27
C ASN A 24 9.03 -17.57 -1.65
N ASP A 25 7.84 -17.13 -1.24
CA ASP A 25 6.77 -17.98 -0.73
C ASP A 25 5.78 -18.29 -1.86
N PRO A 26 5.65 -19.54 -2.30
CA PRO A 26 4.79 -19.91 -3.42
C PRO A 26 3.29 -19.70 -3.18
N ALA A 27 2.89 -19.36 -1.95
CA ALA A 27 1.51 -19.00 -1.63
C ALA A 27 1.11 -17.61 -2.14
N TYR A 28 2.06 -16.77 -2.55
CA TYR A 28 1.81 -15.40 -2.98
C TYR A 28 2.26 -15.12 -4.40
N GLU A 29 1.41 -14.46 -5.16
CA GLU A 29 1.78 -13.73 -6.37
C GLU A 29 1.98 -12.26 -6.00
N CYS A 30 3.18 -11.71 -6.27
CA CYS A 30 3.59 -10.41 -5.75
C CYS A 30 3.71 -9.36 -6.86
N PHE A 31 3.11 -8.19 -6.63
CA PHE A 31 3.16 -7.02 -7.51
C PHE A 31 3.82 -5.86 -6.77
N TYR A 32 4.98 -5.39 -7.22
CA TYR A 32 5.74 -4.31 -6.62
C TYR A 32 5.99 -3.20 -7.63
N PHE A 33 5.63 -1.96 -7.33
CA PHE A 33 5.73 -0.89 -8.30
C PHE A 33 6.32 0.40 -7.75
N VAL A 34 6.80 1.22 -8.68
CA VAL A 34 7.15 2.61 -8.41
C VAL A 34 5.91 3.45 -8.64
N ALA A 35 5.47 4.11 -7.57
CA ALA A 35 4.23 4.89 -7.53
C ALA A 35 4.50 6.34 -7.97
N ASP A 36 4.73 6.53 -9.26
CA ASP A 36 5.10 7.82 -9.83
C ASP A 36 3.92 8.81 -9.88
N TRP A 37 2.70 8.37 -10.12
CA TRP A 37 1.52 9.24 -9.98
C TRP A 37 1.29 9.68 -8.53
N HIS A 38 1.54 8.82 -7.54
CA HIS A 38 1.49 9.24 -6.14
C HIS A 38 2.54 10.30 -5.80
N ALA A 39 3.68 10.33 -6.48
CA ALA A 39 4.63 11.41 -6.28
C ALA A 39 4.03 12.75 -6.68
N LEU A 40 3.26 12.79 -7.76
CA LEU A 40 2.64 14.02 -8.26
C LEU A 40 1.58 14.60 -7.32
N THR A 41 1.05 13.84 -6.38
CA THR A 41 0.06 14.36 -5.42
C THR A 41 0.62 15.45 -4.51
N SER A 42 1.94 15.46 -4.30
CA SER A 42 2.64 16.48 -3.49
C SER A 42 3.79 17.18 -4.22
N ASP A 43 4.29 16.59 -5.32
CA ASP A 43 5.48 17.05 -6.03
C ASP A 43 5.19 17.42 -7.51
N TYR A 44 3.95 17.83 -7.80
CA TYR A 44 3.48 18.13 -9.14
C TYR A 44 4.17 19.31 -9.82
N ALA A 45 4.74 20.24 -9.03
CA ALA A 45 5.40 21.45 -9.55
C ALA A 45 6.78 21.18 -10.15
N ASP A 46 7.47 20.11 -9.72
CA ASP A 46 8.75 19.70 -10.28
C ASP A 46 8.82 18.18 -10.46
N THR A 47 8.73 17.76 -11.70
CA THR A 47 8.77 16.34 -12.10
C THR A 47 10.09 15.94 -12.74
N SER A 48 11.07 16.84 -12.82
CA SER A 48 12.34 16.65 -13.54
C SER A 48 13.14 15.42 -13.09
N ALA A 49 13.05 15.07 -11.80
CA ALA A 49 13.77 13.94 -11.23
C ALA A 49 12.98 12.60 -11.22
N VAL A 50 11.69 12.59 -11.57
CA VAL A 50 10.82 11.41 -11.42
C VAL A 50 11.33 10.21 -12.21
N ALA A 51 11.70 10.42 -13.48
CA ALA A 51 12.19 9.34 -14.34
C ALA A 51 13.49 8.74 -13.80
N GLN A 52 14.47 9.58 -13.47
CA GLN A 52 15.74 9.11 -12.91
C GLN A 52 15.54 8.41 -11.56
N ASN A 53 14.71 8.97 -10.69
CA ASN A 53 14.39 8.38 -9.39
C ASN A 53 13.67 7.04 -9.52
N THR A 54 12.87 6.84 -10.57
CA THR A 54 12.23 5.53 -10.86
C THR A 54 13.27 4.47 -11.15
N ILE A 55 14.27 4.78 -12.00
CA ILE A 55 15.40 3.89 -12.30
C ILE A 55 16.20 3.58 -11.02
N GLU A 56 16.48 4.60 -10.20
CA GLU A 56 17.21 4.44 -8.94
C GLU A 56 16.49 3.49 -7.97
N ILE A 57 15.17 3.64 -7.81
CA ILE A 57 14.38 2.80 -6.93
C ILE A 57 14.32 1.35 -7.42
N VAL A 58 14.10 1.13 -8.72
CA VAL A 58 14.09 -0.24 -9.26
C VAL A 58 15.47 -0.88 -9.17
N THR A 59 16.52 -0.09 -9.37
CA THR A 59 17.91 -0.54 -9.11
C THR A 59 18.08 -0.99 -7.66
N ASP A 60 17.54 -0.25 -6.69
CA ASP A 60 17.57 -0.62 -5.28
C ASP A 60 16.70 -1.86 -4.98
N TYR A 61 15.56 -2.03 -5.63
CA TYR A 61 14.72 -3.24 -5.52
C TYR A 61 15.51 -4.49 -5.93
N LEU A 62 16.10 -4.45 -7.11
CA LEU A 62 16.90 -5.56 -7.65
C LEU A 62 18.15 -5.82 -6.81
N ALA A 63 18.82 -4.76 -6.35
CA ALA A 63 19.98 -4.87 -5.47
C ALA A 63 19.62 -5.46 -4.10
N ALA A 64 18.44 -5.14 -3.57
CA ALA A 64 17.94 -5.72 -2.32
C ALA A 64 17.55 -7.20 -2.43
N GLY A 65 17.36 -7.70 -3.66
CA GLY A 65 17.08 -9.12 -3.91
C GLY A 65 15.68 -9.40 -4.47
N LEU A 66 14.94 -8.38 -4.92
CA LEU A 66 13.74 -8.62 -5.69
C LEU A 66 14.10 -9.20 -7.07
N ASP A 67 13.39 -10.24 -7.45
CA ASP A 67 13.61 -11.04 -8.64
C ASP A 67 12.43 -10.86 -9.62
N PRO A 68 12.65 -10.29 -10.83
CA PRO A 68 11.59 -10.07 -11.80
C PRO A 68 10.99 -11.37 -12.38
N GLU A 69 11.65 -12.52 -12.19
CA GLU A 69 11.09 -13.83 -12.58
C GLU A 69 10.08 -14.35 -11.53
N LYS A 70 10.20 -13.90 -10.26
CA LYS A 70 9.34 -14.34 -9.15
C LYS A 70 8.24 -13.36 -8.82
N SER A 71 8.43 -12.07 -9.12
CA SER A 71 7.48 -11.01 -8.82
C SER A 71 7.33 -10.06 -10.00
N VAL A 72 6.21 -9.35 -10.06
CA VAL A 72 5.97 -8.34 -11.09
C VAL A 72 6.49 -6.99 -10.58
N ILE A 73 7.56 -6.48 -11.19
CA ILE A 73 8.18 -5.19 -10.85
C ILE A 73 7.88 -4.20 -11.96
N PHE A 74 7.13 -3.13 -11.67
CA PHE A 74 6.63 -2.23 -12.71
C PHE A 74 6.55 -0.77 -12.27
N GLN A 75 6.23 0.12 -13.23
CA GLN A 75 5.95 1.53 -13.01
C GLN A 75 4.44 1.78 -13.12
N GLN A 76 3.85 2.48 -12.16
CA GLN A 76 2.42 2.73 -12.06
C GLN A 76 1.86 3.39 -13.32
N SER A 77 2.50 4.43 -13.84
CA SER A 77 2.02 5.19 -15.00
C SER A 77 2.06 4.41 -16.32
N LEU A 78 2.80 3.31 -16.41
CA LEU A 78 2.79 2.41 -17.56
C LEU A 78 1.59 1.45 -17.56
N VAL A 79 0.77 1.48 -16.52
CA VAL A 79 -0.50 0.73 -16.39
C VAL A 79 -1.64 1.74 -16.22
N PRO A 80 -2.12 2.38 -17.30
CA PRO A 80 -3.11 3.46 -17.24
C PRO A 80 -4.46 3.02 -16.64
N GLU A 81 -4.71 1.73 -16.55
CA GLU A 81 -5.88 1.12 -15.92
C GLU A 81 -6.03 1.58 -14.46
N HIS A 82 -4.95 1.89 -13.74
CA HIS A 82 -4.98 2.49 -12.40
C HIS A 82 -5.72 3.82 -12.36
N ALA A 83 -5.47 4.69 -13.37
CA ALA A 83 -6.12 5.99 -13.45
C ALA A 83 -7.61 5.84 -13.79
N GLU A 84 -7.96 4.89 -14.65
CA GLU A 84 -9.37 4.61 -14.95
C GLU A 84 -10.12 4.10 -13.73
N LEU A 85 -9.56 3.15 -13.00
CA LEU A 85 -10.18 2.64 -11.79
C LEU A 85 -10.26 3.71 -10.69
N HIS A 86 -9.20 4.51 -10.51
CA HIS A 86 -9.21 5.66 -9.60
C HIS A 86 -10.39 6.61 -9.90
N LEU A 87 -10.61 6.94 -11.20
CA LEU A 87 -11.73 7.78 -11.61
C LEU A 87 -13.07 7.17 -11.19
N LEU A 88 -13.30 5.88 -11.47
CA LEU A 88 -14.54 5.20 -11.14
C LEU A 88 -14.77 5.07 -9.63
N LEU A 89 -13.74 4.76 -8.86
CA LEU A 89 -13.80 4.73 -7.40
C LEU A 89 -14.06 6.13 -6.81
N GLY A 90 -13.46 7.17 -7.39
CA GLY A 90 -13.68 8.56 -7.01
C GLY A 90 -15.12 9.01 -7.16
N MET A 91 -15.87 8.48 -8.15
CA MET A 91 -17.30 8.80 -8.36
C MET A 91 -18.21 8.30 -7.24
N VAL A 92 -17.79 7.28 -6.51
CA VAL A 92 -18.61 6.67 -5.44
C VAL A 92 -18.11 6.99 -4.04
N THR A 93 -16.91 7.55 -3.89
CA THR A 93 -16.28 7.80 -2.57
C THR A 93 -16.78 9.11 -1.96
N PRO A 94 -17.38 9.10 -0.75
CA PRO A 94 -17.79 10.32 -0.07
C PRO A 94 -16.60 11.19 0.34
N LEU A 95 -16.65 12.49 0.10
CA LEU A 95 -15.58 13.44 0.46
C LEU A 95 -15.19 13.35 1.95
N GLY A 96 -16.18 13.27 2.83
CA GLY A 96 -15.91 13.19 4.28
C GLY A 96 -15.15 11.92 4.71
N TRP A 97 -15.03 10.90 3.86
CA TRP A 97 -14.14 9.77 4.14
C TRP A 97 -12.67 10.16 3.91
N LEU A 98 -12.42 10.88 2.82
CA LEU A 98 -11.08 11.34 2.45
C LEU A 98 -10.55 12.41 3.42
N GLU A 99 -11.39 13.35 3.80
CA GLU A 99 -11.06 14.44 4.75
C GLU A 99 -10.74 13.93 6.17
N ARG A 100 -11.22 12.74 6.54
CA ARG A 100 -10.96 12.13 7.85
C ARG A 100 -9.71 11.29 7.91
N VAL A 101 -9.04 11.02 6.79
CA VAL A 101 -7.77 10.27 6.76
C VAL A 101 -6.73 10.99 7.63
N PRO A 102 -6.12 10.33 8.63
CA PRO A 102 -5.18 10.99 9.54
C PRO A 102 -4.01 11.67 8.81
N THR A 103 -3.40 11.00 7.86
CA THR A 103 -2.27 11.52 7.08
C THR A 103 -2.63 12.74 6.24
N TYR A 104 -3.90 12.92 5.84
CA TYR A 104 -4.35 14.13 5.16
C TYR A 104 -4.25 15.34 6.09
N LYS A 105 -4.71 15.23 7.34
CA LYS A 105 -4.63 16.31 8.34
C LYS A 105 -3.19 16.60 8.76
N GLU A 106 -2.44 15.56 9.09
CA GLU A 106 -1.04 15.67 9.50
C GLU A 106 -0.15 16.32 8.44
N ALA A 107 -0.47 16.12 7.15
CA ALA A 107 0.28 16.72 6.06
C ALA A 107 0.19 18.25 6.06
N PHE A 108 -0.98 18.83 6.35
CA PHE A 108 -1.13 20.28 6.43
C PHE A 108 -0.40 20.90 7.64
N GLU A 109 -0.21 20.14 8.71
CA GLU A 109 0.54 20.59 9.86
C GLU A 109 2.05 20.54 9.64
N ASN A 110 2.52 19.55 8.86
CA ASN A 110 3.94 19.22 8.74
C ASN A 110 4.59 19.69 7.44
N VAL A 111 3.81 20.00 6.39
CA VAL A 111 4.32 20.40 5.08
C VAL A 111 3.94 21.84 4.77
N THR A 112 4.87 22.75 5.00
CA THR A 112 4.64 24.20 4.82
C THR A 112 5.18 24.79 3.52
N ASN A 113 5.96 24.01 2.78
CA ASN A 113 6.65 24.47 1.57
C ASN A 113 5.99 24.01 0.26
N LYS A 114 4.82 23.38 0.33
CA LYS A 114 4.06 22.88 -0.83
C LYS A 114 2.58 23.20 -0.69
N ASP A 115 1.93 23.49 -1.81
CA ASP A 115 0.46 23.59 -1.82
C ASP A 115 -0.13 22.19 -1.93
N LEU A 116 -0.77 21.75 -0.84
CA LEU A 116 -1.47 20.47 -0.74
C LEU A 116 -2.99 20.61 -0.88
N HIS A 117 -3.51 21.83 -1.07
CA HIS A 117 -4.94 22.10 -1.26
C HIS A 117 -5.40 21.78 -2.69
N THR A 118 -5.11 20.57 -3.13
CA THR A 118 -5.44 20.10 -4.48
C THR A 118 -6.34 18.88 -4.43
N TYR A 119 -7.16 18.69 -5.48
CA TYR A 119 -7.96 17.47 -5.65
C TYR A 119 -7.06 16.22 -5.66
N GLY A 120 -5.90 16.27 -6.31
CA GLY A 120 -4.96 15.16 -6.36
C GLY A 120 -4.49 14.71 -4.97
N PHE A 121 -4.23 15.65 -4.06
CA PHE A 121 -3.83 15.32 -2.70
C PHE A 121 -5.01 14.82 -1.85
N LEU A 122 -6.20 15.37 -2.00
CA LEU A 122 -7.39 14.87 -1.32
C LEU A 122 -7.78 13.48 -1.85
N GLY A 123 -7.69 13.27 -3.16
CA GLY A 123 -8.14 12.04 -3.85
C GLY A 123 -7.13 10.89 -3.84
N TYR A 124 -5.90 11.07 -3.33
CA TYR A 124 -4.89 10.02 -3.39
C TYR A 124 -5.30 8.67 -2.74
N PRO A 125 -6.16 8.62 -1.71
CA PRO A 125 -6.60 7.33 -1.17
C PRO A 125 -7.43 6.51 -2.16
N CYS A 126 -8.16 7.16 -3.07
CA CYS A 126 -8.86 6.45 -4.15
C CYS A 126 -7.87 5.87 -5.18
N LEU A 127 -6.77 6.59 -5.48
CA LEU A 127 -5.69 6.07 -6.32
C LEU A 127 -4.99 4.89 -5.64
N GLN A 128 -4.70 4.99 -4.35
CA GLN A 128 -4.13 3.89 -3.56
C GLN A 128 -5.06 2.68 -3.52
N THR A 129 -6.37 2.89 -3.40
CA THR A 129 -7.36 1.81 -3.49
C THR A 129 -7.31 1.13 -4.86
N ALA A 130 -7.26 1.91 -5.95
CA ALA A 130 -7.12 1.35 -7.30
C ALA A 130 -5.84 0.52 -7.44
N ASP A 131 -4.71 1.00 -6.92
CA ASP A 131 -3.44 0.27 -6.92
C ASP A 131 -3.54 -1.07 -6.19
N ILE A 132 -4.24 -1.09 -5.06
CA ILE A 132 -4.39 -2.28 -4.23
C ILE A 132 -5.25 -3.34 -4.90
N VAL A 133 -6.44 -2.95 -5.42
CA VAL A 133 -7.44 -3.92 -5.88
C VAL A 133 -7.31 -4.31 -7.35
N MET A 134 -6.42 -3.64 -8.09
CA MET A 134 -6.23 -3.85 -9.52
C MET A 134 -5.81 -5.28 -9.87
N TYR A 135 -5.01 -5.92 -9.02
CA TYR A 135 -4.36 -7.21 -9.26
C TYR A 135 -5.04 -8.37 -8.53
N SER A 136 -6.31 -8.20 -8.17
CA SER A 136 -7.08 -9.22 -7.47
C SER A 136 -7.96 -10.02 -8.40
N GLU A 137 -8.14 -11.31 -8.09
CA GLU A 137 -9.13 -12.17 -8.70
C GLU A 137 -10.27 -12.44 -7.71
N PRO A 138 -11.54 -12.49 -8.17
CA PRO A 138 -12.67 -12.83 -7.32
C PRO A 138 -12.46 -14.18 -6.61
N GLY A 139 -12.72 -14.20 -5.31
CA GLY A 139 -12.54 -15.40 -4.49
C GLY A 139 -11.10 -15.70 -4.06
N THR A 140 -10.12 -14.91 -4.51
CA THR A 140 -8.72 -15.02 -4.07
C THR A 140 -8.42 -13.97 -3.00
N PRO A 141 -7.84 -14.37 -1.84
CA PRO A 141 -7.47 -13.40 -0.81
C PRO A 141 -6.46 -12.36 -1.31
N LEU A 142 -6.72 -11.09 -1.03
CA LEU A 142 -5.86 -9.97 -1.37
C LEU A 142 -5.20 -9.43 -0.11
N PHE A 143 -3.87 -9.48 -0.05
CA PHE A 143 -3.10 -8.99 1.09
C PHE A 143 -2.25 -7.78 0.74
N VAL A 144 -2.22 -6.80 1.64
CA VAL A 144 -1.39 -5.59 1.52
C VAL A 144 -0.38 -5.57 2.66
N PRO A 145 0.91 -5.82 2.39
CA PRO A 145 1.95 -5.75 3.41
C PRO A 145 2.25 -4.29 3.73
N VAL A 146 1.90 -3.87 4.95
CA VAL A 146 2.03 -2.48 5.40
C VAL A 146 2.53 -2.38 6.84
N GLY A 147 3.11 -1.22 7.18
CA GLY A 147 3.33 -0.81 8.56
C GLY A 147 2.04 -0.34 9.23
N GLU A 148 2.06 -0.18 10.55
CA GLU A 148 0.91 0.24 11.35
C GLU A 148 0.32 1.59 10.90
N ASP A 149 1.17 2.50 10.43
CA ASP A 149 0.78 3.83 9.93
C ASP A 149 -0.08 3.79 8.65
N GLN A 150 -0.08 2.69 7.92
CA GLN A 150 -0.84 2.52 6.67
C GLN A 150 -2.12 1.67 6.84
N VAL A 151 -2.39 1.14 8.02
CA VAL A 151 -3.58 0.30 8.28
C VAL A 151 -4.87 1.04 7.94
N SER A 152 -4.98 2.31 8.34
CA SER A 152 -6.17 3.14 8.08
C SER A 152 -6.47 3.32 6.60
N HIS A 153 -5.44 3.33 5.73
CA HIS A 153 -5.61 3.44 4.28
C HIS A 153 -6.15 2.13 3.68
N VAL A 154 -5.68 0.98 4.17
CA VAL A 154 -6.19 -0.33 3.71
C VAL A 154 -7.64 -0.52 4.16
N GLU A 155 -7.99 -0.11 5.39
CA GLU A 155 -9.37 -0.14 5.87
C GLU A 155 -10.27 0.80 5.05
N LEU A 156 -9.81 2.00 4.72
CA LEU A 156 -10.55 2.89 3.82
C LEU A 156 -10.74 2.24 2.44
N SER A 157 -9.73 1.58 1.91
CA SER A 157 -9.83 0.85 0.64
C SER A 157 -10.90 -0.23 0.70
N ARG A 158 -11.02 -0.96 1.82
CA ARG A 158 -12.10 -1.95 2.03
C ARG A 158 -13.48 -1.30 1.98
N GLU A 159 -13.64 -0.16 2.65
CA GLU A 159 -14.93 0.56 2.66
C GLU A 159 -15.29 1.09 1.27
N ILE A 160 -14.31 1.59 0.50
CA ILE A 160 -14.52 2.04 -0.89
C ILE A 160 -14.95 0.86 -1.77
N VAL A 161 -14.29 -0.30 -1.67
CA VAL A 161 -14.66 -1.52 -2.41
C VAL A 161 -16.06 -1.98 -2.04
N ARG A 162 -16.40 -2.07 -0.76
CA ARG A 162 -17.74 -2.44 -0.29
C ARG A 162 -18.81 -1.53 -0.88
N ARG A 163 -18.55 -0.22 -0.87
CA ARG A 163 -19.48 0.75 -1.42
C ARG A 163 -19.61 0.61 -2.94
N PHE A 164 -18.51 0.42 -3.65
CA PHE A 164 -18.49 0.17 -5.09
C PHE A 164 -19.33 -1.07 -5.43
N ASP A 165 -19.10 -2.16 -4.73
CA ASP A 165 -19.83 -3.42 -4.94
C ASP A 165 -21.33 -3.28 -4.64
N VAL A 166 -21.72 -2.55 -3.59
CA VAL A 166 -23.15 -2.29 -3.33
C VAL A 166 -23.82 -1.54 -4.47
N ILE A 167 -23.08 -0.61 -5.10
CA ILE A 167 -23.65 0.24 -6.17
C ILE A 167 -23.71 -0.53 -7.50
N TYR A 168 -22.66 -1.22 -7.89
CA TYR A 168 -22.49 -1.75 -9.24
C TYR A 168 -22.61 -3.27 -9.35
N ARG A 169 -22.38 -4.01 -8.27
CA ARG A 169 -22.59 -5.46 -8.26
C ARG A 169 -24.07 -5.78 -8.45
N PRO A 170 -24.45 -6.84 -9.19
CA PRO A 170 -25.81 -7.34 -9.19
C PRO A 170 -26.28 -7.60 -7.76
N LEU A 171 -27.49 -7.13 -7.40
CA LEU A 171 -28.02 -7.34 -6.05
C LEU A 171 -28.39 -8.79 -5.80
N PHE A 172 -28.83 -9.48 -6.86
CA PHE A 172 -29.35 -10.82 -6.79
C PHE A 172 -28.69 -11.74 -7.81
N ASN A 173 -28.57 -13.00 -7.46
CA ASN A 173 -28.38 -14.07 -8.41
C ASN A 173 -29.72 -14.31 -9.14
N ASP A 174 -29.77 -14.03 -10.44
CA ASP A 174 -30.99 -14.05 -11.26
C ASP A 174 -31.67 -15.43 -11.24
N ILE A 175 -30.88 -16.53 -11.23
CA ILE A 175 -31.41 -17.90 -11.22
C ILE A 175 -32.09 -18.19 -9.88
N LYS A 176 -31.44 -17.84 -8.77
CA LYS A 176 -31.99 -18.03 -7.42
C LYS A 176 -33.21 -17.13 -7.19
N LEU A 177 -33.18 -15.89 -7.71
CA LEU A 177 -34.28 -14.94 -7.62
C LEU A 177 -35.52 -15.45 -8.35
N ALA A 178 -35.35 -16.01 -9.56
CA ALA A 178 -36.45 -16.54 -10.36
C ALA A 178 -37.18 -17.73 -9.69
N GLY A 179 -36.53 -18.44 -8.78
CA GLY A 179 -37.11 -19.55 -8.00
C GLY A 179 -37.94 -19.11 -6.79
N LEU A 180 -38.01 -17.80 -6.47
CA LEU A 180 -38.72 -17.30 -5.30
C LEU A 180 -40.22 -17.07 -5.59
N ASN A 181 -41.09 -17.43 -4.62
CA ASN A 181 -42.49 -17.06 -4.65
C ASN A 181 -42.74 -15.63 -4.13
N GLU A 182 -43.96 -15.10 -4.33
CA GLU A 182 -44.30 -13.72 -3.93
C GLU A 182 -44.10 -13.44 -2.42
N ARG A 183 -44.34 -14.43 -1.55
CA ARG A 183 -44.14 -14.27 -0.10
C ARG A 183 -42.68 -14.12 0.25
N GLN A 184 -41.81 -14.89 -0.40
CA GLN A 184 -40.37 -14.79 -0.23
C GLN A 184 -39.79 -13.46 -0.80
N LEU A 185 -40.27 -13.03 -1.97
CA LEU A 185 -39.91 -11.73 -2.55
C LEU A 185 -40.27 -10.55 -1.61
N LYS A 186 -41.43 -10.61 -0.95
CA LYS A 186 -41.84 -9.60 0.05
C LYS A 186 -40.89 -9.53 1.25
N LEU A 187 -40.26 -10.62 1.63
CA LEU A 187 -39.28 -10.66 2.73
C LEU A 187 -37.92 -10.04 2.33
N ILE A 188 -37.59 -10.08 1.04
CA ILE A 188 -36.32 -9.52 0.51
C ILE A 188 -36.50 -8.04 0.11
N LEU A 189 -37.71 -7.61 -0.22
CA LEU A 189 -38.03 -6.25 -0.70
C LEU A 189 -39.05 -5.56 0.22
N PRO A 190 -38.79 -5.40 1.52
CA PRO A 190 -39.84 -5.06 2.48
C PRO A 190 -40.44 -3.65 2.30
N VAL A 191 -39.70 -2.69 1.78
CA VAL A 191 -40.10 -1.26 1.79
C VAL A 191 -40.76 -0.82 0.49
N ALA A 192 -40.50 -1.49 -0.60
CA ALA A 192 -40.84 -0.98 -1.94
C ALA A 192 -42.28 -1.35 -2.40
N LEU A 193 -43.01 -2.11 -1.63
CA LEU A 193 -44.34 -2.58 -2.05
C LEU A 193 -45.49 -1.61 -1.73
N ASN A 194 -45.27 -0.60 -0.87
CA ASN A 194 -46.32 0.27 -0.36
C ASN A 194 -46.19 1.76 -0.74
N LEU A 195 -45.48 2.09 -1.83
CA LEU A 195 -45.43 3.47 -2.29
C LEU A 195 -46.64 3.75 -3.21
N PRO A 196 -47.59 4.64 -2.82
CA PRO A 196 -48.75 5.01 -3.64
C PRO A 196 -48.37 5.50 -5.02
N GLU A 197 -47.24 6.18 -5.13
CA GLU A 197 -46.69 6.73 -6.40
C GLU A 197 -46.33 5.67 -7.43
N LEU A 198 -46.07 4.43 -7.00
CA LEU A 198 -45.76 3.31 -7.90
C LEU A 198 -47.01 2.50 -8.33
N ALA A 199 -48.17 2.87 -7.86
CA ALA A 199 -49.42 2.17 -8.24
C ALA A 199 -49.81 2.38 -9.71
N THR A 200 -49.38 3.51 -10.29
CA THR A 200 -49.72 3.93 -11.66
C THR A 200 -48.65 3.61 -12.70
N VAL A 201 -47.46 3.16 -12.30
CA VAL A 201 -46.35 2.86 -13.22
C VAL A 201 -46.33 1.39 -13.66
N SER A 202 -45.68 1.09 -14.76
CA SER A 202 -45.53 -0.27 -15.26
C SER A 202 -44.85 -1.20 -14.27
N ARG A 203 -45.07 -2.51 -14.39
CA ARG A 203 -44.42 -3.54 -13.54
C ARG A 203 -42.89 -3.42 -13.60
N GLN A 204 -42.34 -3.10 -14.77
CA GLN A 204 -40.89 -2.97 -14.97
C GLN A 204 -40.32 -1.73 -14.25
N GLU A 205 -40.99 -0.58 -14.37
CA GLU A 205 -40.59 0.65 -13.68
C GLU A 205 -40.66 0.52 -12.18
N ARG A 206 -41.71 -0.15 -11.68
CA ARG A 206 -41.85 -0.48 -10.25
C ARG A 206 -40.69 -1.35 -9.75
N HIS A 207 -40.32 -2.39 -10.49
CA HIS A 207 -39.21 -3.25 -10.15
C HIS A 207 -37.87 -2.47 -10.11
N GLN A 208 -37.63 -1.62 -11.10
CA GLN A 208 -36.43 -0.76 -11.15
C GLN A 208 -36.38 0.23 -9.98
N ALA A 209 -37.53 0.80 -9.59
CA ALA A 209 -37.59 1.68 -8.41
C ALA A 209 -37.28 0.90 -7.12
N GLN A 210 -37.82 -0.32 -6.99
CA GLN A 210 -37.54 -1.21 -5.85
C GLN A 210 -36.04 -1.53 -5.72
N LEU A 211 -35.39 -1.85 -6.83
CA LEU A 211 -33.95 -2.14 -6.83
C LEU A 211 -33.11 -0.92 -6.44
N ARG A 212 -33.50 0.28 -6.92
CA ARG A 212 -32.83 1.54 -6.53
C ARG A 212 -32.95 1.77 -5.03
N MET A 213 -34.14 1.69 -4.48
CA MET A 213 -34.37 1.87 -3.03
C MET A 213 -33.61 0.87 -2.18
N LEU A 214 -33.53 -0.39 -2.61
CA LEU A 214 -32.77 -1.41 -1.93
C LEU A 214 -31.25 -1.08 -1.93
N ARG A 215 -30.71 -0.63 -3.08
CA ARG A 215 -29.34 -0.18 -3.17
C ARG A 215 -29.07 1.01 -2.25
N ASP A 216 -29.94 2.01 -2.27
CA ASP A 216 -29.83 3.20 -1.41
C ASP A 216 -29.84 2.82 0.07
N GLN A 217 -30.65 1.85 0.45
CA GLN A 217 -30.69 1.34 1.80
C GLN A 217 -29.39 0.59 2.16
N MET A 218 -28.89 -0.29 1.29
CA MET A 218 -27.62 -1.00 1.51
C MET A 218 -26.43 -0.05 1.54
N VAL A 219 -26.46 1.05 0.78
CA VAL A 219 -25.43 2.10 0.82
C VAL A 219 -25.46 2.84 2.16
N ARG A 220 -26.66 3.13 2.71
CA ARG A 220 -26.80 3.82 4.01
C ARG A 220 -26.47 2.92 5.18
N ASP A 221 -27.02 1.72 5.22
CA ASP A 221 -27.01 0.84 6.38
C ASP A 221 -25.82 -0.16 6.35
N GLY A 222 -25.17 -0.31 5.20
CA GLY A 222 -24.23 -1.38 4.92
C GLY A 222 -24.91 -2.68 4.48
N ARG A 223 -24.32 -3.37 3.47
CA ARG A 223 -24.87 -4.63 2.93
C ARG A 223 -25.01 -5.69 4.00
N GLN A 224 -24.04 -5.84 4.89
CA GLN A 224 -24.06 -6.85 5.95
C GLN A 224 -25.23 -6.63 6.92
N ASN A 225 -25.43 -5.41 7.39
CA ASN A 225 -26.52 -5.05 8.29
C ASN A 225 -27.91 -5.27 7.65
N TYR A 226 -27.99 -5.09 6.33
CA TYR A 226 -29.21 -5.42 5.60
C TYR A 226 -29.45 -6.93 5.54
N LEU A 227 -28.42 -7.71 5.19
CA LEU A 227 -28.53 -9.18 5.09
C LEU A 227 -28.87 -9.83 6.44
N GLU A 228 -28.49 -9.26 7.56
CA GLU A 228 -28.87 -9.76 8.89
C GLU A 228 -30.38 -9.70 9.14
N LYS A 229 -31.08 -8.76 8.50
CA LYS A 229 -32.54 -8.63 8.56
C LYS A 229 -33.27 -9.59 7.61
N VAL A 230 -32.57 -10.21 6.66
CA VAL A 230 -33.11 -11.18 5.71
C VAL A 230 -33.07 -12.58 6.33
N PRO A 231 -34.15 -13.40 6.22
CA PRO A 231 -34.15 -14.78 6.66
C PRO A 231 -32.96 -15.57 6.09
N GLN A 232 -32.34 -16.40 6.91
CA GLN A 232 -31.07 -17.08 6.57
C GLN A 232 -31.18 -17.90 5.28
N GLU A 233 -32.30 -18.56 5.05
CA GLU A 233 -32.61 -19.38 3.86
C GLU A 233 -32.69 -18.55 2.57
N LEU A 234 -32.92 -17.24 2.67
CA LEU A 234 -33.02 -16.34 1.52
C LEU A 234 -31.73 -15.52 1.26
N ARG A 235 -30.78 -15.55 2.18
CA ARG A 235 -29.52 -14.79 2.02
C ARG A 235 -28.72 -15.20 0.79
N GLY A 236 -28.75 -16.47 0.44
CA GLY A 236 -28.10 -17.01 -0.75
C GLY A 236 -28.58 -16.42 -2.08
N VAL A 237 -29.75 -15.75 -2.11
CA VAL A 237 -30.22 -15.02 -3.30
C VAL A 237 -29.35 -13.79 -3.61
N PHE A 238 -28.69 -13.23 -2.59
CA PHE A 238 -27.79 -12.10 -2.70
C PHE A 238 -26.32 -12.47 -3.01
N GLU A 239 -26.04 -13.76 -3.14
CA GLU A 239 -24.70 -14.24 -3.52
C GLU A 239 -24.50 -14.04 -5.02
N THR A 240 -23.57 -13.17 -5.35
CA THR A 240 -23.15 -12.85 -6.72
C THR A 240 -21.62 -12.79 -6.75
N ASP A 241 -21.04 -12.88 -7.94
CA ASP A 241 -19.60 -12.76 -8.11
C ASP A 241 -19.12 -11.37 -7.67
N GLU A 242 -17.98 -11.31 -7.01
CA GLU A 242 -17.34 -10.06 -6.63
C GLU A 242 -16.87 -9.31 -7.88
N VAL A 243 -16.99 -7.99 -7.87
CA VAL A 243 -16.38 -7.13 -8.90
C VAL A 243 -14.94 -6.80 -8.53
N LEU A 244 -14.74 -6.39 -7.28
CA LEU A 244 -13.44 -6.11 -6.69
C LEU A 244 -13.30 -6.90 -5.38
N THR A 245 -12.09 -7.39 -5.10
CA THR A 245 -11.79 -8.12 -3.87
C THR A 245 -11.45 -7.16 -2.73
N GLU A 246 -12.05 -7.35 -1.56
CA GLU A 246 -11.72 -6.57 -0.36
C GLU A 246 -10.27 -6.86 0.09
N PRO A 247 -9.42 -5.83 0.25
CA PRO A 247 -8.06 -6.04 0.72
C PRO A 247 -8.01 -6.36 2.22
N SER A 248 -7.00 -7.15 2.60
CA SER A 248 -6.68 -7.46 3.99
C SER A 248 -5.30 -6.93 4.35
N VAL A 249 -5.18 -6.36 5.55
CA VAL A 249 -3.91 -5.89 6.08
C VAL A 249 -3.01 -7.08 6.40
N MET A 250 -1.77 -7.04 5.92
CA MET A 250 -0.69 -7.91 6.35
C MET A 250 0.34 -7.05 7.10
N LEU A 251 0.27 -7.06 8.44
CA LEU A 251 1.20 -6.27 9.24
C LEU A 251 2.64 -6.77 9.08
N THR A 252 3.51 -5.88 8.66
CA THR A 252 4.95 -6.13 8.62
C THR A 252 5.55 -5.76 9.98
N LYS A 253 6.09 -6.75 10.70
CA LYS A 253 6.87 -6.48 11.89
C LYS A 253 8.19 -5.85 11.46
N THR A 254 8.29 -4.54 11.59
CA THR A 254 9.51 -3.80 11.28
C THR A 254 10.27 -3.48 12.56
N PRO A 255 11.57 -3.77 12.62
CA PRO A 255 12.37 -3.31 13.73
C PRO A 255 12.41 -1.77 13.73
N ARG A 256 12.51 -1.18 14.91
CA ARG A 256 12.72 0.26 15.03
C ARG A 256 14.11 0.61 14.49
N ILE A 257 14.17 1.42 13.45
CA ILE A 257 15.43 1.92 12.89
C ILE A 257 15.42 3.44 13.00
N PRO A 258 16.04 3.98 14.06
CA PRO A 258 16.17 5.41 14.19
C PRO A 258 17.13 5.96 13.11
N GLY A 259 16.93 7.18 12.69
CA GLY A 259 17.90 7.93 11.91
C GLY A 259 19.16 8.26 12.76
N LEU A 260 20.14 8.86 12.12
CA LEU A 260 21.40 9.28 12.77
C LEU A 260 21.20 10.25 13.95
N ASP A 261 20.10 10.96 13.95
CA ASP A 261 19.65 11.90 14.99
C ASP A 261 18.67 11.32 16.00
N GLY A 262 18.41 10.02 15.94
CA GLY A 262 17.49 9.29 16.83
C GLY A 262 16.01 9.39 16.48
N ARG A 263 15.62 10.30 15.54
CA ARG A 263 14.26 10.40 15.01
C ARG A 263 13.99 9.33 13.95
N LYS A 264 12.77 9.28 13.41
CA LYS A 264 12.46 8.43 12.24
C LYS A 264 13.42 8.75 11.09
N MET A 265 13.99 7.71 10.49
CA MET A 265 14.92 7.86 9.37
C MET A 265 14.21 8.45 8.15
N SER A 266 14.77 9.55 7.61
CA SER A 266 14.24 10.23 6.42
C SER A 266 15.35 10.96 5.68
N LYS A 267 15.32 10.93 4.35
CA LYS A 267 16.27 11.70 3.52
C LYS A 267 16.11 13.20 3.72
N SER A 268 14.89 13.68 3.89
CA SER A 268 14.60 15.10 4.10
C SER A 268 15.20 15.67 5.40
N TYR A 269 15.48 14.81 6.38
CA TYR A 269 16.14 15.20 7.63
C TYR A 269 17.67 15.07 7.57
N GLY A 270 18.21 14.54 6.46
CA GLY A 270 19.65 14.30 6.35
C GLY A 270 20.18 13.22 7.32
N ASN A 271 19.31 12.44 7.94
CA ASN A 271 19.61 11.47 8.98
C ASN A 271 19.62 10.01 8.50
N ALA A 272 19.70 9.79 7.17
CA ALA A 272 19.61 8.48 6.55
C ALA A 272 20.95 7.99 5.99
N ILE A 273 21.12 6.66 5.97
CA ILE A 273 22.15 5.95 5.20
C ILE A 273 21.45 5.23 4.05
N THR A 274 21.88 5.53 2.81
CA THR A 274 21.34 4.89 1.61
C THR A 274 21.92 3.49 1.41
N LEU A 275 21.22 2.64 0.63
CA LEU A 275 21.72 1.29 0.30
C LEU A 275 22.98 1.33 -0.61
N SER A 276 23.27 2.48 -1.22
CA SER A 276 24.44 2.73 -2.06
C SER A 276 25.55 3.52 -1.38
N GLU A 277 25.44 3.79 -0.07
CA GLU A 277 26.39 4.61 0.66
C GLU A 277 27.79 4.00 0.63
N SER A 278 28.84 4.82 0.47
CA SER A 278 30.23 4.36 0.53
C SER A 278 30.65 4.03 1.99
N ASP A 279 31.67 3.18 2.15
CA ASP A 279 32.20 2.84 3.46
C ASP A 279 32.68 4.08 4.23
N ASP A 280 33.34 4.98 3.53
CA ASP A 280 33.84 6.23 4.11
C ASP A 280 32.70 7.14 4.58
N ASP A 281 31.62 7.24 3.81
CA ASP A 281 30.47 8.05 4.17
C ASP A 281 29.67 7.40 5.30
N ILE A 282 29.52 6.07 5.31
CA ILE A 282 28.95 5.34 6.44
C ILE A 282 29.73 5.64 7.72
N ARG A 283 31.06 5.56 7.69
CA ARG A 283 31.91 5.86 8.85
C ARG A 283 31.78 7.31 9.30
N LYS A 284 31.78 8.26 8.37
CA LYS A 284 31.61 9.70 8.66
C LYS A 284 30.23 9.97 9.31
N LYS A 285 29.17 9.44 8.74
CA LYS A 285 27.80 9.62 9.22
C LYS A 285 27.56 8.96 10.58
N THR A 286 28.03 7.73 10.77
CA THR A 286 27.85 7.00 12.05
C THR A 286 28.67 7.61 13.16
N LYS A 287 29.84 8.20 12.88
CA LYS A 287 30.67 8.89 13.87
C LYS A 287 29.90 10.00 14.61
N VAL A 288 29.04 10.74 13.89
CA VAL A 288 28.26 11.86 14.46
C VAL A 288 26.86 11.42 14.92
N MET A 289 26.48 10.14 14.77
CA MET A 289 25.20 9.62 15.22
C MET A 289 24.97 9.90 16.72
N VAL A 290 23.75 10.26 17.10
CA VAL A 290 23.41 10.52 18.50
C VAL A 290 23.50 9.23 19.32
N THR A 291 23.82 9.39 20.61
CA THR A 291 23.90 8.29 21.58
C THR A 291 22.96 8.57 22.75
N ASP A 292 23.03 7.77 23.80
CA ASP A 292 22.35 8.03 25.06
C ASP A 292 22.64 9.47 25.55
N PRO A 293 21.64 10.34 25.67
CA PRO A 293 21.82 11.73 26.08
C PRO A 293 22.31 11.89 27.53
N ALA A 294 22.13 10.87 28.37
CA ALA A 294 22.63 10.86 29.73
C ALA A 294 24.16 10.68 29.81
N ARG A 295 24.76 10.08 28.78
CA ARG A 295 26.18 9.79 28.73
C ARG A 295 26.96 10.95 28.11
N LYS A 296 27.42 11.89 28.96
CA LYS A 296 28.13 13.11 28.54
C LYS A 296 29.66 12.92 28.47
N ARG A 297 30.20 12.10 29.33
CA ARG A 297 31.66 11.81 29.43
C ARG A 297 31.93 10.33 29.16
N ARG A 298 33.13 10.01 28.73
CA ARG A 298 33.55 8.61 28.51
C ARG A 298 33.42 7.76 29.77
N THR A 299 33.62 8.37 30.95
CA THR A 299 33.55 7.72 32.27
C THR A 299 32.12 7.54 32.80
N ASP A 300 31.12 8.14 32.13
CA ASP A 300 29.72 8.02 32.55
C ASP A 300 29.18 6.66 32.08
N PRO A 301 28.53 5.86 32.95
CA PRO A 301 27.78 4.70 32.51
C PRO A 301 26.65 5.11 31.59
N GLY A 302 26.40 4.34 30.53
CA GLY A 302 25.32 4.58 29.61
C GLY A 302 24.21 3.54 29.73
N ASN A 303 23.05 3.87 29.13
CA ASN A 303 21.94 2.94 28.97
C ASN A 303 21.81 2.54 27.48
N PRO A 304 22.18 1.31 27.10
CA PRO A 304 22.03 0.86 25.72
C PRO A 304 20.58 0.83 25.24
N ASP A 305 19.60 0.65 26.13
CA ASP A 305 18.18 0.48 25.76
C ASP A 305 17.52 1.76 25.24
N VAL A 306 18.14 2.93 25.50
CA VAL A 306 17.70 4.24 24.97
C VAL A 306 18.64 4.80 23.90
N CYS A 307 19.69 4.05 23.55
CA CYS A 307 20.74 4.50 22.63
C CYS A 307 20.44 4.10 21.17
N PRO A 308 20.26 5.04 20.23
CA PRO A 308 20.02 4.74 18.82
C PRO A 308 21.14 3.89 18.17
N VAL A 309 22.39 4.05 18.59
CA VAL A 309 23.50 3.22 18.11
C VAL A 309 23.32 1.77 18.54
N TYR A 310 22.81 1.51 19.74
CA TYR A 310 22.56 0.16 20.19
C TYR A 310 21.39 -0.50 19.46
N ASP A 311 20.36 0.27 19.07
CA ASP A 311 19.32 -0.27 18.19
C ASP A 311 19.89 -0.73 16.84
N TRP A 312 20.90 -0.06 16.30
CA TRP A 312 21.59 -0.50 15.09
C TRP A 312 22.50 -1.72 15.37
N HIS A 313 23.16 -1.80 16.51
CA HIS A 313 23.88 -3.03 16.90
C HIS A 313 22.97 -4.25 16.90
N LYS A 314 21.72 -4.13 17.38
CA LYS A 314 20.74 -5.23 17.37
C LYS A 314 20.43 -5.75 15.96
N LEU A 315 20.59 -4.91 14.92
CA LEU A 315 20.28 -5.26 13.54
C LEU A 315 21.49 -5.83 12.78
N PHE A 316 22.69 -5.30 13.05
CA PHE A 316 23.85 -5.55 12.21
C PHE A 316 24.93 -6.36 12.89
N SER A 317 25.08 -6.27 14.21
CA SER A 317 26.20 -6.84 14.93
C SER A 317 26.00 -8.30 15.31
N SER A 318 27.12 -9.03 15.44
CA SER A 318 27.09 -10.39 15.98
C SER A 318 26.61 -10.40 17.44
N PRO A 319 26.12 -11.54 17.97
CA PRO A 319 25.73 -11.67 19.38
C PRO A 319 26.83 -11.27 20.34
N GLU A 320 28.10 -11.60 20.04
CA GLU A 320 29.27 -11.27 20.85
C GLU A 320 29.52 -9.76 20.89
N THR A 321 29.42 -9.10 19.70
CA THR A 321 29.58 -7.65 19.61
C THR A 321 28.42 -6.92 20.30
N LEU A 322 27.20 -7.46 20.20
CA LEU A 322 26.04 -6.90 20.89
C LEU A 322 26.20 -6.96 22.41
N ALA A 323 26.66 -8.08 22.95
CA ALA A 323 26.97 -8.26 24.39
C ALA A 323 28.09 -7.31 24.83
N TRP A 324 29.19 -7.24 24.08
CA TRP A 324 30.31 -6.32 24.33
C TRP A 324 29.83 -4.85 24.36
N ALA A 325 29.00 -4.43 23.43
CA ALA A 325 28.48 -3.07 23.38
C ALA A 325 27.57 -2.75 24.58
N ALA A 326 26.72 -3.71 25.00
CA ALA A 326 25.83 -3.53 26.14
C ALA A 326 26.59 -3.44 27.46
N GLU A 327 27.49 -4.42 27.74
CA GLU A 327 28.27 -4.48 28.95
C GLU A 327 29.23 -3.29 29.06
N GLY A 328 29.99 -3.04 27.98
CA GLY A 328 30.93 -1.93 27.92
C GLY A 328 30.27 -0.56 28.04
N CYS A 329 29.04 -0.39 27.55
CA CYS A 329 28.26 0.83 27.72
C CYS A 329 27.84 1.03 29.18
N ARG A 330 27.26 -0.01 29.82
CA ARG A 330 26.79 0.05 31.22
C ARG A 330 27.92 0.24 32.23
N SER A 331 29.08 -0.35 31.98
CA SER A 331 30.26 -0.24 32.84
C SER A 331 31.14 0.96 32.57
N ALA A 332 30.84 1.78 31.54
CA ALA A 332 31.74 2.79 30.99
C ALA A 332 33.09 2.24 30.48
N GLY A 333 33.15 0.92 30.22
CA GLY A 333 34.35 0.23 29.74
C GLY A 333 34.74 0.57 28.31
N ILE A 334 33.78 0.98 27.46
CA ILE A 334 34.03 1.41 26.07
C ILE A 334 33.63 2.86 25.84
N GLY A 335 34.23 3.52 24.84
CA GLY A 335 33.84 4.86 24.40
C GLY A 335 32.74 4.81 23.34
N CYS A 336 31.86 5.84 23.25
CA CYS A 336 30.83 5.91 22.20
C CYS A 336 31.41 5.93 20.79
N ILE A 337 32.59 6.52 20.58
CA ILE A 337 33.27 6.55 19.27
C ILE A 337 33.71 5.13 18.88
N GLU A 338 34.26 4.37 19.80
CA GLU A 338 34.66 2.98 19.59
C GLU A 338 33.45 2.09 19.29
N CYS A 339 32.39 2.22 20.08
CA CYS A 339 31.12 1.53 19.88
C CYS A 339 30.54 1.80 18.47
N LYS A 340 30.48 3.08 18.05
CA LYS A 340 30.01 3.48 16.71
C LYS A 340 30.88 2.92 15.58
N ALA A 341 32.21 2.93 15.75
CA ALA A 341 33.12 2.37 14.75
C ALA A 341 32.87 0.86 14.56
N LYS A 342 32.73 0.12 15.67
CA LYS A 342 32.43 -1.32 15.62
C LYS A 342 31.07 -1.60 14.96
N MET A 343 30.04 -0.82 15.29
CA MET A 343 28.74 -0.91 14.65
C MET A 343 28.82 -0.61 13.14
N ALA A 344 29.61 0.43 12.74
CA ALA A 344 29.79 0.77 11.35
C ALA A 344 30.49 -0.35 10.56
N ASP A 345 31.45 -1.07 11.14
CA ASP A 345 32.10 -2.22 10.51
C ASP A 345 31.06 -3.29 10.13
N HIS A 346 30.19 -3.65 11.06
CA HIS A 346 29.12 -4.64 10.81
C HIS A 346 28.08 -4.15 9.80
N LEU A 347 27.72 -2.85 9.84
CA LEU A 347 26.83 -2.27 8.84
C LEU A 347 27.44 -2.33 7.44
N ILE A 348 28.73 -1.99 7.30
CA ILE A 348 29.47 -2.06 6.04
C ILE A 348 29.51 -3.48 5.49
N GLU A 349 29.79 -4.45 6.33
CA GLU A 349 29.79 -5.87 5.97
C GLU A 349 28.39 -6.32 5.52
N TRP A 350 27.33 -5.93 6.25
CA TRP A 350 25.95 -6.26 5.92
C TRP A 350 25.48 -5.66 4.59
N ILE A 351 25.84 -4.40 4.30
CA ILE A 351 25.38 -3.68 3.11
C ILE A 351 26.20 -4.04 1.85
N ALA A 352 27.41 -4.55 2.00
CA ALA A 352 28.32 -4.82 0.90
C ALA A 352 27.69 -5.68 -0.22
N PRO A 353 26.99 -6.78 0.04
CA PRO A 353 26.39 -7.60 -1.02
C PRO A 353 25.28 -6.85 -1.77
N VAL A 354 24.55 -5.94 -1.11
CA VAL A 354 23.52 -5.09 -1.77
C VAL A 354 24.19 -4.10 -2.70
N ARG A 355 25.27 -3.44 -2.27
CA ARG A 355 26.04 -2.51 -3.09
C ARG A 355 26.69 -3.18 -4.31
N GLU A 356 27.24 -4.37 -4.14
CA GLU A 356 27.85 -5.13 -5.24
C GLU A 356 26.80 -5.45 -6.32
N ARG A 357 25.61 -5.90 -5.93
CA ARG A 357 24.49 -6.11 -6.88
C ARG A 357 24.08 -4.80 -7.54
N ARG A 358 23.96 -3.72 -6.75
CA ARG A 358 23.58 -2.41 -7.26
C ARG A 358 24.53 -1.90 -8.34
N VAL A 359 25.85 -1.99 -8.13
CA VAL A 359 26.88 -1.58 -9.11
C VAL A 359 26.72 -2.30 -10.45
N ARG A 360 26.27 -3.55 -10.45
CA ARG A 360 26.02 -4.30 -11.70
C ARG A 360 24.88 -3.67 -12.51
N TYR A 361 23.80 -3.26 -11.84
CA TYR A 361 22.67 -2.58 -12.50
C TYR A 361 22.99 -1.14 -12.87
N GLU A 362 23.74 -0.41 -12.08
CA GLU A 362 24.22 0.95 -12.41
C GLU A 362 25.08 0.97 -13.69
N LYS A 363 25.88 -0.08 -13.90
CA LYS A 363 26.67 -0.25 -15.14
C LYS A 363 25.83 -0.66 -16.35
N ASN A 364 24.61 -1.15 -16.13
CA ASN A 364 23.69 -1.55 -17.20
C ASN A 364 22.25 -1.05 -16.93
N PRO A 365 22.00 0.27 -17.03
CA PRO A 365 20.68 0.84 -16.82
C PRO A 365 19.61 0.30 -17.78
N ALA A 366 20.02 -0.12 -18.99
CA ALA A 366 19.12 -0.74 -19.98
C ALA A 366 18.42 -1.97 -19.38
N ARG A 367 19.15 -2.79 -18.62
CA ARG A 367 18.56 -3.96 -17.95
C ARG A 367 17.49 -3.58 -16.94
N VAL A 368 17.64 -2.46 -16.24
CA VAL A 368 16.62 -1.95 -15.30
C VAL A 368 15.37 -1.51 -16.05
N LEU A 369 15.51 -0.82 -17.17
CA LEU A 369 14.40 -0.44 -18.05
C LEU A 369 13.67 -1.65 -18.63
N GLU A 370 14.41 -2.68 -19.10
CA GLU A 370 13.81 -3.93 -19.56
C GLU A 370 12.95 -4.61 -18.48
N VAL A 371 13.40 -4.60 -17.22
CA VAL A 371 12.61 -5.13 -16.08
C VAL A 371 11.34 -4.33 -15.88
N ILE A 372 11.42 -3.00 -15.91
CA ILE A 372 10.27 -2.11 -15.76
C ILE A 372 9.26 -2.36 -16.89
N ASP A 373 9.71 -2.40 -18.14
CA ASP A 373 8.85 -2.57 -19.31
C ASP A 373 8.17 -3.94 -19.33
N ALA A 374 8.94 -4.99 -19.08
CA ALA A 374 8.41 -6.37 -19.03
C ALA A 374 7.41 -6.54 -17.88
N GLY A 375 7.74 -6.02 -16.69
CA GLY A 375 6.85 -6.05 -15.54
C GLY A 375 5.59 -5.24 -15.76
N SER A 376 5.70 -4.03 -16.33
CA SER A 376 4.54 -3.19 -16.66
C SER A 376 3.61 -3.86 -17.68
N LYS A 377 4.15 -4.56 -18.66
CA LYS A 377 3.36 -5.34 -19.62
C LYS A 377 2.59 -6.46 -18.92
N ARG A 378 3.25 -7.25 -18.06
CA ARG A 378 2.61 -8.33 -17.27
C ARG A 378 1.54 -7.76 -16.34
N ALA A 379 1.84 -6.69 -15.60
CA ALA A 379 0.89 -6.02 -14.72
C ALA A 379 -0.35 -5.54 -15.50
N ARG A 380 -0.15 -4.96 -16.68
CA ARG A 380 -1.22 -4.46 -17.52
C ARG A 380 -2.14 -5.56 -18.07
N GLU A 381 -1.61 -6.74 -18.35
CA GLU A 381 -2.43 -7.90 -18.76
C GLU A 381 -3.42 -8.28 -17.67
N VAL A 382 -3.00 -8.34 -16.41
CA VAL A 382 -3.88 -8.58 -15.27
C VAL A 382 -4.85 -7.42 -15.04
N ALA A 383 -4.36 -6.18 -15.09
CA ALA A 383 -5.16 -4.98 -14.91
C ALA A 383 -6.32 -4.88 -15.93
N LYS A 384 -6.09 -5.26 -17.17
CA LYS A 384 -7.15 -5.29 -18.21
C LYS A 384 -8.27 -6.26 -17.86
N VAL A 385 -7.95 -7.44 -17.33
CA VAL A 385 -8.96 -8.42 -16.91
C VAL A 385 -9.84 -7.85 -15.80
N THR A 386 -9.22 -7.22 -14.79
CA THR A 386 -9.94 -6.53 -13.71
C THR A 386 -10.81 -5.39 -14.26
N MET A 387 -10.24 -4.54 -15.12
CA MET A 387 -11.00 -3.42 -15.70
C MET A 387 -12.12 -3.87 -16.62
N ASP A 388 -11.98 -4.97 -17.32
CA ASP A 388 -13.07 -5.54 -18.13
C ASP A 388 -14.24 -5.97 -17.25
N ARG A 389 -13.98 -6.54 -16.06
CA ARG A 389 -14.98 -6.90 -15.05
C ARG A 389 -15.64 -5.65 -14.46
N VAL A 390 -14.83 -4.64 -14.11
CA VAL A 390 -15.31 -3.34 -13.60
C VAL A 390 -16.19 -2.61 -14.62
N ARG A 391 -15.73 -2.50 -15.87
CA ARG A 391 -16.49 -1.86 -16.96
C ARG A 391 -17.82 -2.55 -17.22
N GLU A 392 -17.85 -3.88 -17.18
CA GLU A 392 -19.10 -4.63 -17.32
C GLU A 392 -20.06 -4.36 -16.17
N ALA A 393 -19.54 -4.31 -14.92
CA ALA A 393 -20.37 -4.01 -13.75
C ALA A 393 -20.94 -2.58 -13.80
N VAL A 394 -20.14 -1.60 -14.23
CA VAL A 394 -20.55 -0.19 -14.27
C VAL A 394 -21.46 0.12 -15.46
N PHE A 395 -21.13 -0.38 -16.65
CA PHE A 395 -21.74 0.05 -17.91
C PHE A 395 -22.60 -1.02 -18.60
N GLY A 396 -22.40 -2.32 -18.32
CA GLY A 396 -23.15 -3.40 -18.93
C GLY A 396 -22.95 -3.55 -20.45
N TRP A 397 -21.82 -3.08 -21.00
CA TRP A 397 -21.60 -2.99 -22.46
C TRP A 397 -21.59 -4.36 -23.16
N ARG A 398 -21.05 -5.41 -22.54
CA ARG A 398 -21.01 -6.75 -23.15
C ARG A 398 -22.41 -7.35 -23.26
N LYS A 399 -23.24 -7.16 -22.24
CA LYS A 399 -24.65 -7.59 -22.24
C LYS A 399 -25.40 -6.87 -23.37
N LYS A 400 -25.25 -5.53 -23.45
CA LYS A 400 -25.96 -4.73 -24.46
C LYS A 400 -25.56 -5.07 -25.89
N ARG A 401 -24.27 -5.29 -26.17
CA ARG A 401 -23.76 -5.69 -27.49
C ARG A 401 -24.24 -7.07 -27.95
N LYS A 402 -24.63 -7.96 -27.04
CA LYS A 402 -25.19 -9.28 -27.37
C LYS A 402 -26.71 -9.21 -27.67
N GLU A 403 -27.38 -8.16 -27.22
CA GLU A 403 -28.81 -7.94 -27.44
C GLU A 403 -29.11 -7.22 -28.78
N VAL A 404 -28.09 -6.62 -29.42
CA VAL A 404 -28.14 -5.95 -30.72
C VAL A 404 -27.53 -6.84 -31.81
#